data_040ff3354eae9bd43a0ad5d1d4bcda32
#
_entry.id   040ff3354eae9bd43a0ad5d1d4bcda32
#
_cell.length_a   1.000
_cell.length_b   1.000
_cell.length_c   1.000
_cell.angle_alpha   90.00
_cell.angle_beta   90.00
_cell.angle_gamma   90.00
#
_symmetry.space_group_name_H-M   'P 1'
#
loop_
_entity.id
_entity.type
_entity.pdbx_description
1 polymer ?
#
loop_
_entity_poly.entity_id
_entity_poly.type
_entity_poly.pdbx_seq_one_letter_code
_entity_poly.pdbx_strand_id
1 'polypeptide(L)'
;DKNYDFYSYGQIIRNQIPEGITDFYILHEGPIATLDEELIEEDYDDIEEKKFSRTAQKGWLGIGDKYYISTLIPPREKEFKTTMDYKNKYRINFVTTEPLELTGNSSIEENLQVIVAAKRVDVIDGYAESLKIDKFDLTIDWGFLYFLTRPLFTALEYFFKIFGNYGLAIIAVTVCIRLAFFPLANFSFRSMAKMKQLQPEMVRLKEVHKDDKMK
;
A
#
# COMPACT_ATOMS: atom_id res chain seq x y z
N ASP A 1 -18.53 -37.63 -27.20
CA ASP A 1 -17.74 -36.42 -26.88
C ASP A 1 -17.69 -36.25 -25.38
N LYS A 2 -16.49 -36.22 -24.82
CA LYS A 2 -16.33 -35.93 -23.39
C LYS A 2 -16.06 -34.45 -23.25
N ASN A 3 -16.89 -33.75 -22.46
CA ASN A 3 -16.61 -32.40 -22.01
C ASN A 3 -15.73 -32.47 -20.78
N TYR A 4 -14.74 -31.57 -20.72
CA TYR A 4 -13.84 -31.46 -19.59
C TYR A 4 -13.92 -30.03 -19.08
N ASP A 5 -14.06 -29.89 -17.76
CA ASP A 5 -14.06 -28.62 -17.07
C ASP A 5 -12.65 -28.34 -16.55
N PHE A 6 -12.08 -27.24 -16.97
CA PHE A 6 -10.76 -26.78 -16.51
C PHE A 6 -10.92 -25.48 -15.74
N TYR A 7 -10.11 -25.29 -14.73
CA TYR A 7 -10.05 -24.07 -13.94
C TYR A 7 -8.65 -23.49 -14.03
N SER A 8 -8.56 -22.18 -14.23
CA SER A 8 -7.26 -21.51 -14.14
C SER A 8 -6.86 -21.37 -12.69
N TYR A 9 -5.62 -21.75 -12.42
CA TYR A 9 -5.07 -21.78 -11.08
C TYR A 9 -3.65 -21.21 -11.07
N GLY A 10 -3.35 -20.41 -10.06
CA GLY A 10 -2.01 -19.93 -9.78
C GLY A 10 -1.71 -19.98 -8.30
N GLN A 11 -0.45 -20.27 -7.95
CA GLN A 11 -0.02 -20.37 -6.57
C GLN A 11 1.39 -19.82 -6.37
N ILE A 12 1.59 -19.07 -5.29
CA ILE A 12 2.89 -18.74 -4.73
C ILE A 12 3.04 -19.48 -3.42
N ILE A 13 4.20 -20.13 -3.24
CA ILE A 13 4.52 -20.88 -2.03
C ILE A 13 5.77 -20.29 -1.41
N ARG A 14 5.70 -20.02 -0.11
CA ARG A 14 6.84 -19.63 0.72
C ARG A 14 7.07 -20.67 1.81
N ASN A 15 8.30 -21.16 1.93
CA ASN A 15 8.63 -22.21 2.89
C ASN A 15 8.85 -21.68 4.31
N GLN A 16 9.39 -20.47 4.43
CA GLN A 16 9.81 -19.88 5.71
C GLN A 16 9.57 -18.38 5.70
N ILE A 17 9.28 -17.83 6.86
CA ILE A 17 9.25 -16.39 7.07
C ILE A 17 10.67 -15.83 6.85
N PRO A 18 10.85 -14.70 6.16
CA PRO A 18 12.15 -14.07 5.98
C PRO A 18 12.78 -13.72 7.32
N GLU A 19 14.11 -13.90 7.44
CA GLU A 19 14.82 -13.43 8.62
C GLU A 19 14.78 -11.90 8.74
N GLY A 20 14.52 -11.41 9.95
CA GLY A 20 14.56 -9.97 10.25
C GLY A 20 13.26 -9.22 9.94
N ILE A 21 12.15 -9.91 9.75
CA ILE A 21 10.83 -9.27 9.86
C ILE A 21 10.74 -8.73 11.28
N THR A 22 10.58 -7.42 11.39
CA THR A 22 10.35 -6.77 12.67
C THR A 22 8.86 -6.47 12.76
N ASP A 23 8.23 -6.85 13.89
CA ASP A 23 6.85 -6.50 14.25
C ASP A 23 6.63 -4.97 14.38
N PHE A 24 7.52 -4.19 13.84
CA PHE A 24 7.45 -2.74 13.85
C PHE A 24 6.64 -2.30 12.63
N TYR A 25 5.44 -1.86 12.83
CA TYR A 25 4.39 -1.38 11.91
C TYR A 25 4.81 -0.37 10.82
N ILE A 26 6.03 -0.44 10.31
CA ILE A 26 6.53 0.56 9.35
C ILE A 26 6.40 0.06 7.90
N LEU A 27 6.40 -1.25 7.68
CA LEU A 27 6.38 -1.86 6.34
C LEU A 27 5.70 -3.22 6.40
N HIS A 28 4.65 -3.39 5.60
CA HIS A 28 4.03 -4.70 5.45
C HIS A 28 4.95 -5.65 4.66
N GLU A 29 5.29 -6.77 5.28
CA GLU A 29 6.01 -7.90 4.67
C GLU A 29 5.19 -9.17 4.87
N GLY A 30 4.57 -9.65 3.79
CA GLY A 30 3.68 -10.81 3.90
C GLY A 30 2.78 -11.00 2.70
N PRO A 31 1.75 -11.82 2.87
CA PRO A 31 0.67 -11.98 1.90
C PRO A 31 -0.07 -10.67 1.67
N ILE A 32 -0.21 -10.31 0.41
CA ILE A 32 -0.84 -9.04 0.00
C ILE A 32 -1.70 -9.28 -1.24
N ALA A 33 -2.83 -8.61 -1.32
CA ALA A 33 -3.68 -8.64 -2.50
C ALA A 33 -4.43 -7.32 -2.67
N THR A 34 -4.83 -7.03 -3.89
CA THR A 34 -5.89 -6.07 -4.16
C THR A 34 -7.05 -6.83 -4.79
N LEU A 35 -8.21 -6.80 -4.16
CA LEU A 35 -9.41 -7.51 -4.57
C LEU A 35 -10.57 -6.53 -4.69
N ASP A 36 -11.11 -6.34 -5.90
CA ASP A 36 -12.20 -5.37 -6.18
C ASP A 36 -11.90 -3.97 -5.62
N GLU A 37 -10.67 -3.50 -5.87
CA GLU A 37 -10.14 -2.20 -5.44
C GLU A 37 -9.85 -2.05 -3.94
N GLU A 38 -10.04 -3.07 -3.14
CA GLU A 38 -9.67 -3.10 -1.72
C GLU A 38 -8.29 -3.73 -1.54
N LEU A 39 -7.41 -3.03 -0.81
CA LEU A 39 -6.12 -3.58 -0.40
C LEU A 39 -6.32 -4.51 0.79
N ILE A 40 -5.72 -5.67 0.72
CA ILE A 40 -5.73 -6.70 1.75
C ILE A 40 -4.28 -7.03 2.08
N GLU A 41 -3.94 -6.85 3.32
CA GLU A 41 -2.64 -7.15 3.91
C GLU A 41 -2.89 -8.11 5.05
N GLU A 42 -2.29 -9.30 4.97
CA GLU A 42 -2.42 -10.34 5.99
C GLU A 42 -1.04 -10.63 6.56
N ASP A 43 -0.92 -10.65 7.88
CA ASP A 43 0.32 -11.04 8.51
C ASP A 43 0.51 -12.56 8.45
N TYR A 44 1.75 -13.03 8.56
CA TYR A 44 2.04 -14.47 8.54
C TYR A 44 1.34 -15.19 9.68
N ASP A 45 1.30 -14.61 10.87
CA ASP A 45 0.65 -15.18 12.05
C ASP A 45 -0.86 -15.29 11.85
N ASP A 46 -1.49 -14.28 11.24
CA ASP A 46 -2.93 -14.27 10.97
C ASP A 46 -3.35 -15.43 10.06
N ILE A 47 -2.58 -15.69 9.00
CA ILE A 47 -2.88 -16.81 8.09
C ILE A 47 -2.49 -18.19 8.66
N GLU A 48 -1.63 -18.25 9.67
CA GLU A 48 -1.39 -19.46 10.44
C GLU A 48 -2.60 -19.82 11.32
N GLU A 49 -3.18 -18.81 11.97
CA GLU A 49 -4.35 -18.98 12.82
C GLU A 49 -5.62 -19.22 12.03
N LYS A 50 -5.81 -18.43 10.96
CA LYS A 50 -7.04 -18.44 10.19
C LYS A 50 -6.79 -18.26 8.70
N LYS A 51 -7.26 -19.24 7.94
CA LYS A 51 -7.28 -19.16 6.49
C LYS A 51 -8.07 -17.94 6.01
N PHE A 52 -7.45 -17.06 5.21
CA PHE A 52 -8.16 -16.04 4.45
C PHE A 52 -8.75 -16.65 3.18
N SER A 53 -9.97 -16.24 2.81
CA SER A 53 -10.59 -16.63 1.53
C SER A 53 -11.62 -15.61 1.10
N ARG A 54 -11.49 -15.12 -0.13
CA ARG A 54 -12.41 -14.15 -0.73
C ARG A 54 -12.54 -14.38 -2.23
N THR A 55 -13.73 -14.13 -2.77
CA THR A 55 -14.01 -14.12 -4.21
C THR A 55 -13.99 -12.68 -4.72
N ALA A 56 -13.41 -12.46 -5.91
CA ALA A 56 -13.28 -11.15 -6.53
C ALA A 56 -13.42 -11.23 -8.05
N GLN A 57 -13.83 -10.12 -8.66
CA GLN A 57 -13.95 -9.99 -10.12
C GLN A 57 -12.66 -9.51 -10.76
N LYS A 58 -11.86 -8.74 -10.04
CA LYS A 58 -10.60 -8.16 -10.51
C LYS A 58 -9.61 -7.99 -9.36
N GLY A 59 -8.34 -7.97 -9.71
CA GLY A 59 -7.28 -7.73 -8.75
C GLY A 59 -6.02 -8.54 -9.03
N TRP A 60 -5.14 -8.52 -8.07
CA TRP A 60 -3.89 -9.27 -8.04
C TRP A 60 -3.63 -9.75 -6.62
N LEU A 61 -2.79 -10.77 -6.46
CA LEU A 61 -2.44 -11.35 -5.17
C LEU A 61 -0.97 -11.77 -5.17
N GLY A 62 -0.33 -11.76 -4.03
CA GLY A 62 1.09 -12.10 -3.96
C GLY A 62 1.67 -12.15 -2.56
N ILE A 63 3.00 -12.19 -2.52
CA ILE A 63 3.80 -12.07 -1.30
C ILE A 63 4.78 -10.92 -1.49
N GLY A 64 4.76 -9.97 -0.57
CA GLY A 64 5.70 -8.86 -0.49
C GLY A 64 6.79 -9.12 0.54
N ASP A 65 8.03 -8.88 0.15
CA ASP A 65 9.16 -8.72 1.06
C ASP A 65 9.55 -7.24 1.13
N LYS A 66 10.53 -6.92 1.94
CA LYS A 66 11.04 -5.55 2.08
C LYS A 66 11.44 -4.91 0.73
N TYR A 67 12.07 -5.66 -0.16
CA TYR A 67 12.64 -5.14 -1.41
C TYR A 67 12.04 -5.75 -2.67
N TYR A 68 11.32 -6.85 -2.56
CA TYR A 68 10.80 -7.61 -3.70
C TYR A 68 9.34 -7.96 -3.51
N ILE A 69 8.65 -8.13 -4.62
CA ILE A 69 7.26 -8.60 -4.69
C ILE A 69 7.15 -9.73 -5.69
N SER A 70 6.39 -10.74 -5.35
CA SER A 70 5.97 -11.81 -6.27
C SER A 70 4.45 -11.81 -6.34
N THR A 71 3.89 -11.59 -7.51
CA THR A 71 2.45 -11.44 -7.70
C THR A 71 1.92 -12.33 -8.81
N LEU A 72 0.68 -12.72 -8.63
CA LEU A 72 -0.17 -13.39 -9.63
C LEU A 72 -1.28 -12.43 -10.02
N ILE A 73 -1.52 -12.29 -11.30
CA ILE A 73 -2.65 -11.55 -11.85
C ILE A 73 -3.54 -12.59 -12.54
N PRO A 74 -4.72 -12.89 -11.95
CA PRO A 74 -5.68 -13.81 -12.53
C PRO A 74 -6.14 -13.37 -13.93
N PRO A 75 -6.72 -14.26 -14.72
CA PRO A 75 -7.33 -13.91 -16.00
C PRO A 75 -8.34 -12.79 -15.83
N ARG A 76 -8.29 -11.82 -16.72
CA ARG A 76 -9.22 -10.67 -16.71
C ARG A 76 -10.64 -11.13 -17.04
N GLU A 77 -11.60 -10.38 -16.54
CA GLU A 77 -13.04 -10.59 -16.80
C GLU A 77 -13.59 -11.93 -16.29
N LYS A 78 -12.84 -12.60 -15.41
CA LYS A 78 -13.28 -13.82 -14.75
C LYS A 78 -13.26 -13.66 -13.25
N GLU A 79 -14.33 -14.11 -12.64
CA GLU A 79 -14.39 -14.23 -11.20
C GLU A 79 -13.40 -15.29 -10.71
N PHE A 80 -12.69 -15.00 -9.66
CA PHE A 80 -11.73 -15.92 -9.05
C PHE A 80 -11.85 -15.89 -7.53
N LYS A 81 -11.55 -17.02 -6.94
CA LYS A 81 -11.47 -17.19 -5.49
C LYS A 81 -10.00 -17.17 -5.07
N THR A 82 -9.65 -16.19 -4.25
CA THR A 82 -8.33 -16.09 -3.61
C THR A 82 -8.34 -16.82 -2.28
N THR A 83 -7.21 -17.45 -1.96
CA THR A 83 -6.98 -18.10 -0.68
C THR A 83 -5.55 -17.84 -0.22
N MET A 84 -5.40 -17.44 1.03
CA MET A 84 -4.13 -17.35 1.74
C MET A 84 -4.21 -18.28 2.94
N ASP A 85 -3.32 -19.26 3.02
CA ASP A 85 -3.33 -20.24 4.09
C ASP A 85 -1.93 -20.76 4.43
N TYR A 86 -1.82 -21.36 5.61
CA TYR A 86 -0.63 -22.05 6.08
C TYR A 86 -0.92 -23.55 6.25
N LYS A 87 -0.12 -24.39 5.57
CA LYS A 87 -0.07 -25.85 5.79
C LYS A 87 1.39 -26.29 5.68
N ASN A 88 2.13 -26.12 6.73
CA ASN A 88 3.59 -26.30 6.78
C ASN A 88 4.36 -25.35 5.82
N LYS A 89 3.66 -24.58 5.02
CA LYS A 89 4.15 -23.56 4.07
C LYS A 89 3.08 -22.51 3.88
N TYR A 90 3.49 -21.28 3.70
CA TYR A 90 2.60 -20.19 3.33
C TYR A 90 2.22 -20.31 1.86
N ARG A 91 0.93 -20.29 1.58
CA ARG A 91 0.39 -20.46 0.23
C ARG A 91 -0.61 -19.37 -0.08
N ILE A 92 -0.35 -18.68 -1.15
CA ILE A 92 -1.23 -17.67 -1.71
C ILE A 92 -1.63 -18.17 -3.09
N ASN A 93 -2.92 -18.36 -3.32
CA ASN A 93 -3.40 -18.92 -4.57
C ASN A 93 -4.72 -18.30 -5.02
N PHE A 94 -4.99 -18.45 -6.30
CA PHE A 94 -6.31 -18.20 -6.84
C PHE A 94 -6.78 -19.41 -7.68
N VAL A 95 -8.08 -19.52 -7.83
CA VAL A 95 -8.74 -20.43 -8.76
C VAL A 95 -9.94 -19.69 -9.37
N THR A 96 -10.14 -19.80 -10.69
CA THR A 96 -11.34 -19.24 -11.33
C THR A 96 -12.59 -19.98 -10.84
N THR A 97 -13.70 -19.28 -10.67
CA THR A 97 -14.96 -19.87 -10.19
C THR A 97 -15.73 -20.53 -11.32
N GLU A 98 -15.55 -20.03 -12.54
CA GLU A 98 -16.18 -20.58 -13.73
C GLU A 98 -15.21 -21.51 -14.49
N PRO A 99 -15.66 -22.69 -14.90
CA PRO A 99 -14.82 -23.60 -15.68
C PRO A 99 -14.63 -23.10 -17.12
N LEU A 100 -13.52 -23.50 -17.68
CA LEU A 100 -13.26 -23.47 -19.12
C LEU A 100 -13.79 -24.75 -19.73
N GLU A 101 -14.89 -24.70 -20.44
CA GLU A 101 -15.46 -25.87 -21.11
C GLU A 101 -14.70 -26.15 -22.40
N LEU A 102 -13.95 -27.25 -22.44
CA LEU A 102 -13.30 -27.71 -23.64
C LEU A 102 -14.15 -28.77 -24.32
N THR A 103 -14.72 -28.42 -25.45
CA THR A 103 -15.51 -29.33 -26.31
C THR A 103 -14.63 -29.85 -27.44
N GLY A 104 -14.67 -31.13 -27.72
CA GLY A 104 -13.99 -31.90 -28.81
C GLY A 104 -13.03 -31.15 -29.68
N ASN A 105 -12.51 -31.05 -30.64
CA ASN A 105 -11.51 -30.37 -31.44
C ASN A 105 -11.38 -28.80 -31.27
N SER A 106 -11.72 -28.25 -30.11
CA SER A 106 -11.55 -26.83 -29.82
C SER A 106 -10.27 -26.57 -29.01
N SER A 107 -9.75 -25.35 -29.12
CA SER A 107 -8.67 -24.85 -28.28
C SER A 107 -9.15 -23.61 -27.50
N ILE A 108 -8.75 -23.51 -26.26
CA ILE A 108 -9.02 -22.33 -25.40
C ILE A 108 -7.67 -21.77 -24.97
N GLU A 109 -7.53 -20.47 -25.12
CA GLU A 109 -6.37 -19.72 -24.62
C GLU A 109 -6.80 -18.84 -23.46
N GLU A 110 -6.06 -18.88 -22.38
CA GLU A 110 -6.29 -18.03 -21.23
C GLU A 110 -4.98 -17.42 -20.76
N ASN A 111 -5.01 -16.12 -20.47
CA ASN A 111 -3.83 -15.35 -20.07
C ASN A 111 -3.88 -15.05 -18.58
N LEU A 112 -2.94 -15.57 -17.84
CA LEU A 112 -2.60 -15.14 -16.49
C LEU A 112 -1.19 -14.55 -16.50
N GLN A 113 -0.90 -13.65 -15.57
CA GLN A 113 0.40 -13.01 -15.49
C GLN A 113 1.06 -13.28 -14.14
N VAL A 114 2.38 -13.44 -14.17
CA VAL A 114 3.23 -13.57 -12.99
C VAL A 114 4.26 -12.48 -13.05
N ILE A 115 4.35 -11.66 -12.01
CA ILE A 115 5.33 -10.58 -11.90
C ILE A 115 6.19 -10.85 -10.67
N VAL A 116 7.51 -10.88 -10.86
CA VAL A 116 8.49 -10.88 -9.79
C VAL A 116 9.38 -9.67 -10.02
N ALA A 117 9.33 -8.71 -9.11
CA ALA A 117 9.98 -7.42 -9.31
C ALA A 117 10.57 -6.87 -8.01
N ALA A 118 11.56 -5.98 -8.16
CA ALA A 118 11.98 -5.14 -7.06
C ALA A 118 10.90 -4.07 -6.79
N LYS A 119 10.66 -3.75 -5.52
CA LYS A 119 9.74 -2.69 -5.08
C LYS A 119 10.34 -1.30 -5.34
N ARG A 120 10.62 -1.01 -6.60
CA ARG A 120 11.05 0.32 -7.09
C ARG A 120 9.85 0.99 -7.73
N VAL A 121 9.62 2.24 -7.42
CA VAL A 121 8.44 3.00 -7.89
C VAL A 121 8.37 3.04 -9.41
N ASP A 122 9.50 3.34 -10.07
CA ASP A 122 9.57 3.38 -11.54
C ASP A 122 9.27 2.03 -12.21
N VAL A 123 9.67 0.93 -11.59
CA VAL A 123 9.42 -0.45 -12.07
C VAL A 123 7.96 -0.83 -11.86
N ILE A 124 7.43 -0.59 -10.66
CA ILE A 124 6.05 -0.92 -10.30
C ILE A 124 5.06 -0.09 -11.12
N ASP A 125 5.27 1.23 -11.22
CA ASP A 125 4.43 2.10 -12.04
C ASP A 125 4.52 1.72 -13.53
N GLY A 126 5.69 1.33 -14.02
CA GLY A 126 5.86 0.83 -15.38
C GLY A 126 5.05 -0.45 -15.67
N TYR A 127 5.00 -1.40 -14.74
CA TYR A 127 4.13 -2.57 -14.86
C TYR A 127 2.64 -2.21 -14.75
N ALA A 128 2.28 -1.33 -13.81
CA ALA A 128 0.91 -0.86 -13.64
C ALA A 128 0.35 -0.27 -14.95
N GLU A 129 1.13 0.58 -15.61
CA GLU A 129 0.74 1.24 -16.86
C GLU A 129 0.75 0.27 -18.06
N SER A 130 1.86 -0.46 -18.27
CA SER A 130 2.03 -1.32 -19.45
C SER A 130 1.07 -2.49 -19.45
N LEU A 131 0.81 -3.08 -18.29
CA LEU A 131 -0.09 -4.21 -18.11
C LEU A 131 -1.48 -3.79 -17.63
N LYS A 132 -1.74 -2.50 -17.42
CA LYS A 132 -3.03 -1.95 -16.93
C LYS A 132 -3.53 -2.68 -15.67
N ILE A 133 -2.65 -2.80 -14.67
CA ILE A 133 -2.98 -3.46 -13.41
C ILE A 133 -3.41 -2.37 -12.41
N ASP A 134 -4.67 -2.42 -12.02
CA ASP A 134 -5.24 -1.44 -11.08
C ASP A 134 -4.57 -1.54 -9.71
N LYS A 135 -4.22 -0.38 -9.14
CA LYS A 135 -3.63 -0.27 -7.79
C LYS A 135 -2.37 -1.13 -7.56
N PHE A 136 -1.60 -1.39 -8.62
CA PHE A 136 -0.36 -2.16 -8.49
C PHE A 136 0.73 -1.39 -7.72
N ASP A 137 0.62 -0.08 -7.66
CA ASP A 137 1.46 0.80 -6.84
C ASP A 137 1.34 0.52 -5.33
N LEU A 138 0.23 -0.08 -4.89
CA LEU A 138 0.03 -0.52 -3.50
C LEU A 138 0.88 -1.74 -3.10
N THR A 139 1.61 -2.35 -4.04
CA THR A 139 2.65 -3.33 -3.72
C THR A 139 3.81 -2.72 -2.93
N ILE A 140 3.97 -1.39 -3.02
CA ILE A 140 4.84 -0.59 -2.17
C ILE A 140 4.00 -0.05 -1.03
N ASP A 141 4.40 -0.36 0.19
CA ASP A 141 3.73 0.21 1.36
C ASP A 141 4.09 1.69 1.49
N TRP A 142 3.12 2.54 1.20
CA TRP A 142 3.21 3.99 1.34
C TRP A 142 2.83 4.47 2.74
N GLY A 143 2.37 3.55 3.57
CA GLY A 143 1.85 3.80 4.89
C GLY A 143 0.49 4.53 4.90
N PHE A 144 -0.02 4.74 6.09
CA PHE A 144 -1.31 5.39 6.36
C PHE A 144 -1.48 6.75 5.66
N LEU A 145 -0.40 7.51 5.46
CA LEU A 145 -0.43 8.83 4.82
C LEU A 145 -0.12 8.78 3.30
N TYR A 146 -0.62 7.77 2.59
CA TYR A 146 -0.42 7.60 1.15
C TYR A 146 -0.57 8.90 0.35
N PHE A 147 -1.62 9.68 0.63
CA PHE A 147 -1.91 10.94 -0.05
C PHE A 147 -0.80 12.01 0.14
N LEU A 148 0.05 11.87 1.16
CA LEU A 148 1.16 12.76 1.44
C LEU A 148 2.51 12.14 1.02
N THR A 149 2.72 10.87 1.33
CA THR A 149 4.01 10.18 1.06
C THR A 149 4.30 10.06 -0.41
N ARG A 150 3.32 9.69 -1.23
CA ARG A 150 3.52 9.52 -2.67
C ARG A 150 3.86 10.84 -3.39
N PRO A 151 3.17 11.98 -3.19
CA PRO A 151 3.56 13.26 -3.75
C PRO A 151 4.94 13.74 -3.29
N LEU A 152 5.28 13.52 -2.01
CA LEU A 152 6.60 13.88 -1.49
C LEU A 152 7.72 13.06 -2.14
N PHE A 153 7.48 11.77 -2.34
CA PHE A 153 8.41 10.90 -3.05
C PHE A 153 8.57 11.33 -4.50
N THR A 154 7.46 11.63 -5.20
CA THR A 154 7.49 12.14 -6.59
C THR A 154 8.28 13.46 -6.69
N ALA A 155 8.10 14.36 -5.73
CA ALA A 155 8.87 15.60 -5.67
C ALA A 155 10.37 15.31 -5.44
N LEU A 156 10.69 14.36 -4.57
CA LEU A 156 12.07 13.93 -4.29
C LEU A 156 12.73 13.36 -5.56
N GLU A 157 12.04 12.50 -6.30
CA GLU A 157 12.53 11.94 -7.55
C GLU A 157 12.71 13.01 -8.64
N TYR A 158 11.78 13.97 -8.71
CA TYR A 158 11.89 15.09 -9.63
C TYR A 158 13.18 15.89 -9.38
N PHE A 159 13.46 16.27 -8.14
CA PHE A 159 14.68 16.98 -7.79
C PHE A 159 15.92 16.11 -7.95
N PHE A 160 15.83 14.81 -7.68
CA PHE A 160 16.92 13.88 -7.94
C PHE A 160 17.29 13.82 -9.44
N LYS A 161 16.32 13.81 -10.32
CA LYS A 161 16.55 13.86 -11.79
C LYS A 161 17.26 15.15 -12.22
N ILE A 162 17.04 16.26 -11.53
CA ILE A 162 17.69 17.55 -11.79
C ILE A 162 19.13 17.58 -11.26
N PHE A 163 19.32 17.17 -10.00
CA PHE A 163 20.60 17.34 -9.30
C PHE A 163 21.53 16.12 -9.41
N GLY A 164 21.02 14.95 -9.77
CA GLY A 164 21.77 13.70 -9.76
C GLY A 164 22.23 13.24 -8.35
N ASN A 165 21.73 13.87 -7.29
CA ASN A 165 22.12 13.63 -5.92
C ASN A 165 20.94 13.69 -4.96
N TYR A 166 20.67 12.60 -4.23
CA TYR A 166 19.56 12.53 -3.29
C TYR A 166 19.69 13.51 -2.11
N GLY A 167 20.91 13.80 -1.64
CA GLY A 167 21.13 14.77 -0.57
C GLY A 167 20.64 16.16 -0.98
N LEU A 168 20.99 16.62 -2.18
CA LEU A 168 20.51 17.90 -2.71
C LEU A 168 19.00 17.87 -2.96
N ALA A 169 18.46 16.77 -3.45
CA ALA A 169 17.02 16.59 -3.64
C ALA A 169 16.25 16.72 -2.31
N ILE A 170 16.72 16.08 -1.23
CA ILE A 170 16.12 16.20 0.11
C ILE A 170 16.14 17.64 0.61
N ILE A 171 17.23 18.36 0.43
CA ILE A 171 17.33 19.78 0.81
C ILE A 171 16.31 20.59 0.03
N ALA A 172 16.22 20.40 -1.29
CA ALA A 172 15.29 21.13 -2.14
C ALA A 172 13.83 20.87 -1.74
N VAL A 173 13.43 19.62 -1.54
CA VAL A 173 12.09 19.25 -1.06
C VAL A 173 11.82 19.90 0.31
N THR A 174 12.80 19.86 1.21
CA THR A 174 12.65 20.48 2.54
C THR A 174 12.43 22.00 2.45
N VAL A 175 13.15 22.68 1.55
CA VAL A 175 12.95 24.12 1.30
C VAL A 175 11.55 24.38 0.74
N CYS A 176 11.09 23.58 -0.24
CA CYS A 176 9.75 23.71 -0.80
C CYS A 176 8.66 23.53 0.27
N ILE A 177 8.78 22.52 1.12
CA ILE A 177 7.86 22.28 2.22
C ILE A 177 7.84 23.47 3.19
N ARG A 178 9.00 23.96 3.59
CA ARG A 178 9.10 25.13 4.48
C ARG A 178 8.48 26.38 3.89
N LEU A 179 8.68 26.62 2.60
CA LEU A 179 8.05 27.74 1.89
C LEU A 179 6.53 27.59 1.83
N ALA A 180 6.03 26.40 1.55
CA ALA A 180 4.59 26.12 1.53
C ALA A 180 3.93 26.35 2.92
N PHE A 181 4.60 25.95 4.01
CA PHE A 181 4.09 26.12 5.37
C PHE A 181 4.45 27.47 6.01
N PHE A 182 5.28 28.29 5.36
CA PHE A 182 5.68 29.59 5.90
C PHE A 182 4.52 30.51 6.29
N PRO A 183 3.46 30.70 5.44
CA PRO A 183 2.33 31.55 5.82
C PRO A 183 1.59 31.03 7.07
N LEU A 184 1.44 29.70 7.20
CA LEU A 184 0.80 29.09 8.35
C LEU A 184 1.63 29.28 9.63
N ALA A 185 2.95 29.07 9.54
CA ALA A 185 3.87 29.31 10.65
C ALA A 185 3.83 30.78 11.09
N ASN A 186 3.86 31.72 10.15
CA ASN A 186 3.80 33.14 10.43
C ASN A 186 2.48 33.54 11.13
N PHE A 187 1.35 32.96 10.70
CA PHE A 187 0.07 33.14 11.36
C PHE A 187 0.08 32.63 12.80
N SER A 188 0.64 31.45 13.02
CA SER A 188 0.79 30.83 14.35
C SER A 188 1.65 31.72 15.29
N PHE A 189 2.81 32.18 14.81
CA PHE A 189 3.68 33.05 15.57
C PHE A 189 3.02 34.39 15.93
N ARG A 190 2.26 34.99 15.00
CA ARG A 190 1.49 36.23 15.27
C ARG A 190 0.40 35.99 16.33
N SER A 191 -0.27 34.84 16.28
CA SER A 191 -1.29 34.51 17.29
C SER A 191 -0.68 34.29 18.67
N MET A 192 0.49 33.60 18.75
CA MET A 192 1.21 33.48 20.02
C MET A 192 1.72 34.81 20.57
N ALA A 193 2.21 35.69 19.70
CA ALA A 193 2.64 37.03 20.13
C ALA A 193 1.48 37.85 20.73
N LYS A 194 0.29 37.79 20.12
CA LYS A 194 -0.93 38.42 20.67
C LYS A 194 -1.33 37.82 22.01
N MET A 195 -1.26 36.51 22.14
CA MET A 195 -1.59 35.81 23.39
C MET A 195 -0.63 36.22 24.53
N LYS A 196 0.68 36.38 24.24
CA LYS A 196 1.66 36.88 25.20
C LYS A 196 1.36 38.34 25.66
N GLN A 197 0.86 39.18 24.77
CA GLN A 197 0.46 40.54 25.12
C GLN A 197 -0.77 40.60 26.03
N LEU A 198 -1.67 39.62 25.93
CA LEU A 198 -2.88 39.50 26.77
C LEU A 198 -2.60 38.83 28.11
N GLN A 199 -1.46 38.16 28.29
CA GLN A 199 -1.11 37.51 29.55
C GLN A 199 -1.18 38.41 30.79
N PRO A 200 -0.59 39.65 30.78
CA PRO A 200 -0.66 40.51 31.95
C PRO A 200 -2.09 40.96 32.28
N GLU A 201 -2.95 41.17 31.28
CA GLU A 201 -4.35 41.49 31.51
C GLU A 201 -5.13 40.32 32.09
N MET A 202 -4.86 39.11 31.60
CA MET A 202 -5.45 37.88 32.13
C MET A 202 -5.05 37.62 33.59
N VAL A 203 -3.79 37.90 33.95
CA VAL A 203 -3.33 37.81 35.36
C VAL A 203 -4.05 38.85 36.22
N ARG A 204 -4.15 40.07 35.74
CA ARG A 204 -4.85 41.18 36.46
C ARG A 204 -6.34 40.88 36.64
N LEU A 205 -7.02 40.37 35.62
CA LEU A 205 -8.40 39.92 35.69
C LEU A 205 -8.60 38.78 36.68
N LYS A 206 -7.68 37.81 36.70
CA LYS A 206 -7.68 36.70 37.67
C LYS A 206 -7.47 37.21 39.12
N GLU A 207 -6.65 38.23 39.31
CA GLU A 207 -6.44 38.80 40.65
C GLU A 207 -7.66 39.61 41.13
N VAL A 208 -8.30 40.35 40.24
CA VAL A 208 -9.50 41.15 40.55
C VAL A 208 -10.73 40.26 40.83
N HIS A 209 -10.83 39.11 40.17
CA HIS A 209 -11.96 38.18 40.32
C HIS A 209 -11.63 36.93 41.14
N LYS A 210 -10.61 37.00 42.00
CA LYS A 210 -10.22 35.88 42.87
C LYS A 210 -11.33 35.45 43.84
N ASP A 211 -12.22 36.36 44.20
CA ASP A 211 -13.31 36.13 45.14
C ASP A 211 -14.64 35.72 44.48
N ASP A 212 -14.73 35.70 43.15
CA ASP A 212 -15.96 35.41 42.42
C ASP A 212 -15.91 34.04 41.73
N LYS A 213 -15.42 33.04 42.47
CA LYS A 213 -15.36 31.63 42.00
C LYS A 213 -16.69 30.89 42.08
N MET A 214 -17.77 31.55 42.41
CA MET A 214 -19.11 30.98 42.47
C MET A 214 -20.16 31.87 41.80
N LYS A 215 -20.15 31.92 40.50
CA LYS A 215 -21.34 32.15 39.68
C LYS A 215 -21.19 31.49 38.33
#